data_de7548f4c92b3598c050ad514e4d4c08
#
_entry.id   de7548f4c92b3598c050ad514e4d4c08
#
_cell.length_a   1.000
_cell.length_b   1.000
_cell.length_c   1.000
_cell.angle_alpha   90.00
_cell.angle_beta   90.00
_cell.angle_gamma   90.00
#
_symmetry.space_group_name_H-M   'P 1'
#
loop_
_entity.id
_entity.type
_entity.pdbx_description
1 polymer ?
#
loop_
_entity_poly.entity_id
_entity_poly.type
_entity_poly.pdbx_seq_one_letter_code
_entity_poly.pdbx_strand_id
1 'polypeptide(L)'
;IGKLRVPNDIITKPGKLTGQEYEIVKKHPQYGYEMLKDKNLDRRVKLAALQHHERFGGTGYPYGLMGSGIEYFSSIVAVADVYDAMTSNRCYRKGICPFKVIGILEQDKDAYEPGVLYLFMERTIEAYVNTEVLLSNGEQGRVVLLNKSLLSRPVVMTDKGTTYDLSKDFRMSIEALI
;
A
#
# COMPACT_ATOMS: atom_id res chain seq x y z
N ILE A 1 15.79 -3.92 -6.29
CA ILE A 1 17.12 -4.10 -6.88
C ILE A 1 17.34 -3.15 -8.06
N GLY A 2 16.38 -2.99 -8.99
CA GLY A 2 16.55 -2.17 -10.19
C GLY A 2 16.79 -0.68 -9.94
N LYS A 3 16.35 -0.14 -8.79
CA LYS A 3 16.64 1.24 -8.39
C LYS A 3 18.15 1.52 -8.27
N LEU A 4 18.99 0.50 -8.11
CA LEU A 4 20.45 0.65 -8.14
C LEU A 4 21.03 1.14 -9.48
N ARG A 5 20.24 1.03 -10.57
CA ARG A 5 20.63 1.56 -11.90
C ARG A 5 20.02 2.93 -12.20
N VAL A 6 19.18 3.46 -11.32
CA VAL A 6 18.67 4.83 -11.44
C VAL A 6 19.71 5.79 -10.85
N PRO A 7 19.97 6.95 -11.47
CA PRO A 7 20.91 7.94 -10.95
C PRO A 7 20.59 8.31 -9.49
N ASN A 8 21.65 8.37 -8.65
CA ASN A 8 21.48 8.54 -7.21
C ASN A 8 20.89 9.90 -6.83
N ASP A 9 21.20 10.95 -7.57
CA ASP A 9 20.66 12.30 -7.44
C ASP A 9 19.12 12.33 -7.65
N ILE A 10 18.58 11.46 -8.51
CA ILE A 10 17.16 11.31 -8.71
C ILE A 10 16.51 10.52 -7.54
N ILE A 11 17.14 9.40 -7.13
CA ILE A 11 16.60 8.55 -6.05
C ILE A 11 16.58 9.26 -4.70
N THR A 12 17.61 10.07 -4.42
CA THR A 12 17.78 10.78 -3.14
C THR A 12 17.25 12.20 -3.17
N LYS A 13 16.64 12.64 -4.26
CA LYS A 13 16.16 14.02 -4.44
C LYS A 13 15.18 14.39 -3.32
N PRO A 14 15.44 15.46 -2.58
CA PRO A 14 14.48 15.98 -1.62
C PRO A 14 13.33 16.66 -2.36
N GLY A 15 12.14 16.07 -2.30
CA GLY A 15 10.93 16.62 -2.91
C GLY A 15 10.37 15.82 -4.08
N LYS A 16 9.51 16.45 -4.88
CA LYS A 16 8.85 15.81 -6.02
C LYS A 16 9.78 15.69 -7.22
N LEU A 17 9.71 14.56 -7.90
CA LEU A 17 10.39 14.35 -9.18
C LEU A 17 9.71 15.17 -10.28
N THR A 18 10.47 15.66 -11.23
CA THR A 18 9.95 16.18 -12.51
C THR A 18 9.39 15.02 -13.34
N GLY A 19 8.60 15.33 -14.37
CA GLY A 19 8.09 14.30 -15.28
C GLY A 19 9.20 13.48 -15.95
N GLN A 20 10.30 14.14 -16.36
CA GLN A 20 11.46 13.46 -16.97
C GLN A 20 12.18 12.54 -15.96
N GLU A 21 12.41 13.00 -14.75
CA GLU A 21 13.00 12.18 -13.67
C GLU A 21 12.11 10.97 -13.34
N TYR A 22 10.79 11.18 -13.30
CA TYR A 22 9.84 10.10 -13.06
C TYR A 22 9.89 9.04 -14.15
N GLU A 23 9.99 9.43 -15.43
CA GLU A 23 10.17 8.48 -16.54
C GLU A 23 11.48 7.68 -16.43
N ILE A 24 12.54 8.26 -15.90
CA ILE A 24 13.78 7.54 -15.59
C ILE A 24 13.54 6.50 -14.47
N VAL A 25 12.88 6.92 -13.40
CA VAL A 25 12.56 6.01 -12.28
C VAL A 25 11.65 4.85 -12.72
N LYS A 26 10.67 5.09 -13.61
CA LYS A 26 9.79 4.03 -14.13
C LYS A 26 10.52 2.90 -14.87
N LYS A 27 11.78 3.06 -15.20
CA LYS A 27 12.60 1.99 -15.82
C LYS A 27 13.15 0.98 -14.82
N HIS A 28 13.09 1.26 -13.50
CA HIS A 28 13.70 0.37 -12.50
C HIS A 28 13.11 -1.05 -12.47
N PRO A 29 11.83 -1.33 -12.78
CA PRO A 29 11.36 -2.71 -12.86
C PRO A 29 12.06 -3.50 -13.97
N GLN A 30 12.26 -2.90 -15.13
CA GLN A 30 13.01 -3.50 -16.24
C GLN A 30 14.46 -3.72 -15.86
N TYR A 31 15.11 -2.74 -15.22
CA TYR A 31 16.48 -2.89 -14.71
C TYR A 31 16.59 -4.02 -13.67
N GLY A 32 15.59 -4.12 -12.78
CA GLY A 32 15.53 -5.21 -11.80
C GLY A 32 15.43 -6.59 -12.46
N TYR A 33 14.56 -6.73 -13.44
CA TYR A 33 14.43 -7.96 -14.21
C TYR A 33 15.73 -8.32 -14.95
N GLU A 34 16.36 -7.36 -15.65
CA GLU A 34 17.63 -7.56 -16.35
C GLU A 34 18.77 -8.03 -15.41
N MET A 35 18.77 -7.55 -14.17
CA MET A 35 19.77 -7.98 -13.17
C MET A 35 19.51 -9.40 -12.64
N LEU A 36 18.26 -9.88 -12.74
CA LEU A 36 17.86 -11.17 -12.17
C LEU A 36 17.65 -12.27 -13.23
N LYS A 37 17.44 -11.93 -14.51
CA LYS A 37 16.98 -12.87 -15.55
C LYS A 37 17.88 -14.12 -15.67
N ASP A 38 19.18 -13.96 -15.57
CA ASP A 38 20.17 -15.04 -15.71
C ASP A 38 20.57 -15.68 -14.37
N LYS A 39 19.96 -15.26 -13.26
CA LYS A 39 20.22 -15.84 -11.93
C LYS A 39 19.37 -17.12 -11.75
N ASN A 40 19.92 -18.05 -10.96
CA ASN A 40 19.17 -19.25 -10.56
C ASN A 40 18.12 -18.91 -9.49
N LEU A 41 17.05 -18.23 -9.92
CA LEU A 41 15.90 -17.81 -9.11
C LEU A 41 14.61 -18.28 -9.76
N ASP A 42 13.59 -18.53 -8.94
CA ASP A 42 12.25 -18.81 -9.42
C ASP A 42 11.78 -17.70 -10.39
N ARG A 43 11.12 -18.12 -11.48
CA ARG A 43 10.57 -17.19 -12.48
C ARG A 43 9.66 -16.14 -11.86
N ARG A 44 8.88 -16.50 -10.83
CA ARG A 44 7.95 -15.61 -10.13
C ARG A 44 8.66 -14.46 -9.44
N VAL A 45 9.85 -14.69 -8.84
CA VAL A 45 10.69 -13.64 -8.23
C VAL A 45 11.16 -12.63 -9.29
N LYS A 46 11.57 -13.13 -10.47
CA LYS A 46 12.01 -12.29 -11.59
C LYS A 46 10.87 -11.44 -12.13
N LEU A 47 9.68 -12.03 -12.27
CA LEU A 47 8.50 -11.32 -12.72
C LEU A 47 7.98 -10.33 -11.68
N ALA A 48 8.05 -10.62 -10.38
CA ALA A 48 7.71 -9.66 -9.35
C ALA A 48 8.60 -8.40 -9.43
N ALA A 49 9.91 -8.56 -9.68
CA ALA A 49 10.79 -7.41 -9.91
C ALA A 49 10.37 -6.57 -11.14
N LEU A 50 9.80 -7.20 -12.17
CA LEU A 50 9.38 -6.54 -13.41
C LEU A 50 8.00 -5.90 -13.32
N GLN A 51 7.05 -6.54 -12.64
CA GLN A 51 5.62 -6.26 -12.76
C GLN A 51 4.99 -5.61 -11.52
N HIS A 52 5.73 -5.37 -10.42
CA HIS A 52 5.17 -4.83 -9.17
C HIS A 52 4.53 -3.44 -9.30
N HIS A 53 4.76 -2.75 -10.39
CA HIS A 53 4.10 -1.50 -10.72
C HIS A 53 3.02 -1.62 -11.80
N GLU A 54 2.75 -2.83 -12.28
CA GLU A 54 1.56 -3.06 -13.09
C GLU A 54 0.29 -2.90 -12.24
N ARG A 55 -0.80 -2.54 -12.89
CA ARG A 55 -2.11 -2.36 -12.25
C ARG A 55 -3.15 -3.21 -12.96
N PHE A 56 -4.00 -3.87 -12.20
CA PHE A 56 -4.96 -4.86 -12.71
C PHE A 56 -5.83 -4.31 -13.84
N GLY A 57 -6.18 -3.02 -13.78
CA GLY A 57 -6.90 -2.29 -14.83
C GLY A 57 -6.02 -1.81 -16.01
N GLY A 58 -4.74 -2.18 -16.09
CA GLY A 58 -3.85 -1.83 -17.21
C GLY A 58 -3.25 -0.43 -17.19
N THR A 59 -3.43 0.31 -16.10
CA THR A 59 -2.89 1.68 -15.96
C THR A 59 -1.46 1.72 -15.41
N GLY A 60 -0.87 0.54 -15.17
CA GLY A 60 0.46 0.39 -14.62
C GLY A 60 1.60 0.50 -15.62
N TYR A 61 2.79 0.18 -15.20
CA TYR A 61 4.02 0.15 -16.01
C TYR A 61 4.90 -1.05 -15.60
N PRO A 62 5.85 -1.51 -16.45
CA PRO A 62 6.33 -0.89 -17.69
C PRO A 62 5.52 -1.24 -18.93
N TYR A 63 4.62 -2.21 -18.91
CA TYR A 63 3.94 -2.72 -20.10
C TYR A 63 2.43 -2.45 -20.16
N GLY A 64 1.82 -1.97 -19.08
CA GLY A 64 0.38 -1.78 -18.99
C GLY A 64 -0.40 -3.10 -19.06
N LEU A 65 0.11 -4.14 -18.41
CA LEU A 65 -0.53 -5.45 -18.36
C LEU A 65 -1.87 -5.38 -17.63
N MET A 66 -2.86 -6.18 -18.10
CA MET A 66 -4.20 -6.21 -17.54
C MET A 66 -4.53 -7.59 -16.96
N GLY A 67 -5.26 -7.62 -15.86
CA GLY A 67 -5.86 -8.82 -15.30
C GLY A 67 -4.86 -9.97 -15.16
N SER A 68 -5.18 -11.13 -15.74
CA SER A 68 -4.34 -12.33 -15.71
C SER A 68 -3.01 -12.23 -16.46
N GLY A 69 -2.75 -11.14 -17.17
CA GLY A 69 -1.43 -10.85 -17.76
C GLY A 69 -0.38 -10.50 -16.70
N ILE A 70 -0.80 -10.11 -15.50
CA ILE A 70 0.07 -9.86 -14.36
C ILE A 70 0.26 -11.18 -13.60
N GLU A 71 1.51 -11.54 -13.33
CA GLU A 71 1.84 -12.73 -12.55
C GLU A 71 1.33 -12.56 -11.11
N TYR A 72 0.74 -13.62 -10.52
CA TYR A 72 0.02 -13.54 -9.23
C TYR A 72 0.89 -13.02 -8.08
N PHE A 73 2.14 -13.48 -7.95
CA PHE A 73 3.07 -12.96 -6.94
C PHE A 73 3.43 -11.48 -7.17
N SER A 74 3.43 -11.04 -8.43
CA SER A 74 3.62 -9.61 -8.76
C SER A 74 2.47 -8.77 -8.24
N SER A 75 1.24 -9.28 -8.30
CA SER A 75 0.05 -8.61 -7.74
C SER A 75 0.15 -8.49 -6.21
N ILE A 76 0.66 -9.51 -5.51
CA ILE A 76 0.90 -9.44 -4.06
C ILE A 76 1.93 -8.35 -3.73
N VAL A 77 3.06 -8.33 -4.45
CA VAL A 77 4.12 -7.34 -4.23
C VAL A 77 3.61 -5.93 -4.56
N ALA A 78 2.76 -5.77 -5.59
CA ALA A 78 2.20 -4.47 -5.98
C ALA A 78 1.38 -3.82 -4.85
N VAL A 79 0.53 -4.58 -4.16
CA VAL A 79 -0.26 -4.08 -3.02
C VAL A 79 0.66 -3.76 -1.83
N ALA A 80 1.59 -4.66 -1.51
CA ALA A 80 2.51 -4.50 -0.40
C ALA A 80 3.44 -3.28 -0.58
N ASP A 81 3.98 -3.07 -1.80
CA ASP A 81 4.84 -1.91 -2.12
C ASP A 81 4.10 -0.58 -1.93
N VAL A 82 2.85 -0.51 -2.39
CA VAL A 82 2.03 0.71 -2.23
C VAL A 82 1.71 0.96 -0.76
N TYR A 83 1.32 -0.07 -0.02
CA TYR A 83 1.05 0.04 1.41
C TYR A 83 2.29 0.50 2.19
N ASP A 84 3.44 -0.14 1.98
CA ASP A 84 4.71 0.25 2.61
C ASP A 84 5.10 1.68 2.23
N ALA A 85 4.99 2.02 0.94
CA ALA A 85 5.29 3.37 0.47
C ALA A 85 4.45 4.44 1.14
N MET A 86 3.19 4.16 1.52
CA MET A 86 2.32 5.13 2.18
C MET A 86 2.49 5.16 3.70
N THR A 87 2.70 4.01 4.35
CA THR A 87 2.80 3.91 5.81
C THR A 87 4.18 4.23 6.35
N SER A 88 5.25 4.04 5.56
CA SER A 88 6.62 4.30 5.96
C SER A 88 6.93 5.79 6.05
N ASN A 89 7.67 6.19 7.10
CA ASN A 89 8.26 7.53 7.17
C ASN A 89 9.33 7.71 6.10
N ARG A 90 9.26 8.81 5.39
CA ARG A 90 10.28 9.22 4.41
C ARG A 90 10.89 10.54 4.81
N CYS A 91 12.09 10.85 4.32
CA CYS A 91 12.81 12.07 4.69
C CYS A 91 12.01 13.38 4.46
N TYR A 92 11.00 13.34 3.60
CA TYR A 92 10.15 14.49 3.26
C TYR A 92 8.67 14.35 3.68
N ARG A 93 8.29 13.21 4.34
CA ARG A 93 6.89 12.94 4.70
C ARG A 93 6.79 11.93 5.85
N LYS A 94 5.92 12.20 6.82
CA LYS A 94 5.48 11.19 7.80
C LYS A 94 4.64 10.10 7.09
N GLY A 95 4.70 8.89 7.60
CA GLY A 95 3.82 7.80 7.17
C GLY A 95 2.36 8.13 7.46
N ILE A 96 1.49 7.64 6.61
CA ILE A 96 0.04 7.78 6.75
C ILE A 96 -0.45 6.67 7.69
N CYS A 97 -1.42 7.00 8.54
CA CYS A 97 -2.06 6.00 9.43
C CYS A 97 -2.55 4.79 8.62
N PRO A 98 -2.27 3.54 9.06
CA PRO A 98 -2.67 2.33 8.35
C PRO A 98 -4.14 2.27 7.97
N PHE A 99 -5.05 2.67 8.85
CA PHE A 99 -6.49 2.70 8.57
C PHE A 99 -6.84 3.67 7.42
N LYS A 100 -6.14 4.81 7.33
CA LYS A 100 -6.31 5.75 6.20
C LYS A 100 -5.77 5.15 4.90
N VAL A 101 -4.65 4.43 4.95
CA VAL A 101 -4.09 3.75 3.76
C VAL A 101 -5.03 2.65 3.27
N ILE A 102 -5.60 1.85 4.16
CA ILE A 102 -6.61 0.85 3.78
C ILE A 102 -7.82 1.52 3.11
N GLY A 103 -8.28 2.66 3.63
CA GLY A 103 -9.37 3.43 3.00
C GLY A 103 -9.03 3.92 1.58
N ILE A 104 -7.79 4.29 1.32
CA ILE A 104 -7.31 4.64 -0.04
C ILE A 104 -7.34 3.39 -0.94
N LEU A 105 -6.86 2.24 -0.46
CA LEU A 105 -6.87 0.99 -1.22
C LEU A 105 -8.30 0.49 -1.51
N GLU A 106 -9.24 0.67 -0.58
CA GLU A 106 -10.67 0.35 -0.80
C GLU A 106 -11.28 1.21 -1.92
N GLN A 107 -10.85 2.47 -2.06
CA GLN A 107 -11.32 3.36 -3.14
C GLN A 107 -10.68 3.04 -4.49
N ASP A 108 -9.42 2.61 -4.50
CA ASP A 108 -8.66 2.29 -5.71
C ASP A 108 -8.63 0.77 -6.03
N LYS A 109 -9.69 0.07 -5.62
CA LYS A 109 -9.77 -1.39 -5.69
C LYS A 109 -9.56 -1.97 -7.09
N ASP A 110 -9.98 -1.25 -8.14
CA ASP A 110 -9.89 -1.70 -9.53
C ASP A 110 -8.44 -1.68 -10.05
N ALA A 111 -7.52 -1.05 -9.32
CA ALA A 111 -6.09 -1.05 -9.64
C ALA A 111 -5.38 -2.36 -9.25
N TYR A 112 -6.02 -3.22 -8.47
CA TYR A 112 -5.40 -4.43 -7.89
C TYR A 112 -6.22 -5.69 -8.17
N GLU A 113 -5.55 -6.85 -8.09
CA GLU A 113 -6.23 -8.14 -8.13
C GLU A 113 -7.14 -8.26 -6.90
N PRO A 114 -8.46 -8.50 -7.09
CA PRO A 114 -9.43 -8.37 -5.99
C PRO A 114 -9.19 -9.29 -4.80
N GLY A 115 -8.82 -10.56 -5.06
CA GLY A 115 -8.58 -11.54 -3.99
C GLY A 115 -7.32 -11.20 -3.20
N VAL A 116 -6.24 -10.79 -3.88
CA VAL A 116 -5.00 -10.33 -3.25
C VAL A 116 -5.25 -9.08 -2.41
N LEU A 117 -5.93 -8.09 -2.97
CA LEU A 117 -6.19 -6.84 -2.27
C LEU A 117 -6.99 -7.07 -0.99
N TYR A 118 -8.12 -7.80 -1.10
CA TYR A 118 -8.99 -8.06 0.06
C TYR A 118 -8.23 -8.81 1.16
N LEU A 119 -7.55 -9.91 0.81
CA LEU A 119 -6.81 -10.70 1.78
C LEU A 119 -5.67 -9.91 2.43
N PHE A 120 -4.96 -9.09 1.64
CA PHE A 120 -3.91 -8.23 2.17
C PHE A 120 -4.46 -7.22 3.17
N MET A 121 -5.55 -6.52 2.82
CA MET A 121 -6.17 -5.54 3.71
C MET A 121 -6.70 -6.19 4.99
N GLU A 122 -7.42 -7.32 4.87
CA GLU A 122 -7.96 -8.05 6.02
C GLU A 122 -6.85 -8.47 6.99
N ARG A 123 -5.79 -9.14 6.48
CA ARG A 123 -4.66 -9.60 7.31
C ARG A 123 -3.88 -8.44 7.93
N THR A 124 -3.72 -7.35 7.18
CA THR A 124 -3.03 -6.17 7.70
C THR A 124 -3.80 -5.54 8.85
N ILE A 125 -5.12 -5.36 8.69
CA ILE A 125 -5.95 -4.71 9.73
C ILE A 125 -6.18 -5.62 10.94
N GLU A 126 -6.22 -6.94 10.76
CA GLU A 126 -6.29 -7.89 11.88
C GLU A 126 -5.18 -7.67 12.92
N ALA A 127 -3.98 -7.27 12.47
CA ALA A 127 -2.86 -6.99 13.36
C ALA A 127 -3.08 -5.76 14.25
N TYR A 128 -4.03 -4.89 13.93
CA TYR A 128 -4.35 -3.70 14.71
C TYR A 128 -5.56 -3.86 15.66
N VAL A 129 -6.14 -5.04 15.77
CA VAL A 129 -7.13 -5.33 16.81
C VAL A 129 -6.46 -5.20 18.18
N ASN A 130 -7.13 -4.55 19.12
CA ASN A 130 -6.62 -4.17 20.44
C ASN A 130 -5.52 -3.08 20.46
N THR A 131 -5.17 -2.47 19.32
CA THR A 131 -4.24 -1.34 19.29
C THR A 131 -4.95 -0.05 19.75
N GLU A 132 -4.22 0.78 20.47
CA GLU A 132 -4.67 2.12 20.88
C GLU A 132 -4.57 3.10 19.71
N VAL A 133 -5.60 3.94 19.60
CA VAL A 133 -5.77 4.88 18.48
C VAL A 133 -6.26 6.24 18.95
N LEU A 134 -5.85 7.27 18.22
CA LEU A 134 -6.38 8.63 18.36
C LEU A 134 -7.48 8.84 17.31
N LEU A 135 -8.66 9.25 17.75
CA LEU A 135 -9.79 9.61 16.90
C LEU A 135 -9.73 11.07 16.46
N SER A 136 -10.44 11.40 15.38
CA SER A 136 -10.49 12.76 14.81
C SER A 136 -11.13 13.80 15.73
N ASN A 137 -11.90 13.39 16.75
CA ASN A 137 -12.44 14.27 17.79
C ASN A 137 -11.46 14.48 18.98
N GLY A 138 -10.25 13.91 18.91
CA GLY A 138 -9.23 13.98 19.96
C GLY A 138 -9.37 12.95 21.08
N GLU A 139 -10.37 12.08 21.05
CA GLU A 139 -10.50 10.99 22.04
C GLU A 139 -9.53 9.85 21.71
N GLN A 140 -9.03 9.22 22.76
CA GLN A 140 -8.25 7.98 22.67
C GLN A 140 -9.17 6.78 22.90
N GLY A 141 -8.83 5.67 22.28
CA GLY A 141 -9.58 4.43 22.42
C GLY A 141 -8.86 3.27 21.77
N ARG A 142 -9.50 2.11 21.81
CA ARG A 142 -8.93 0.86 21.31
C ARG A 142 -9.81 0.25 20.22
N VAL A 143 -9.19 -0.27 19.19
CA VAL A 143 -9.89 -1.03 18.14
C VAL A 143 -10.39 -2.35 18.73
N VAL A 144 -11.72 -2.54 18.78
CA VAL A 144 -12.33 -3.72 19.42
C VAL A 144 -12.96 -4.69 18.43
N LEU A 145 -13.38 -4.23 17.25
CA LEU A 145 -14.01 -5.06 16.25
C LEU A 145 -13.73 -4.52 14.85
N LEU A 146 -13.44 -5.41 13.90
CA LEU A 146 -13.28 -5.06 12.49
C LEU A 146 -14.61 -5.17 11.75
N ASN A 147 -14.84 -4.24 10.83
CA ASN A 147 -15.95 -4.33 9.89
C ASN A 147 -15.44 -4.96 8.59
N LYS A 148 -15.88 -6.20 8.29
CA LYS A 148 -15.42 -6.93 7.10
C LYS A 148 -15.86 -6.30 5.77
N SER A 149 -16.90 -5.49 5.77
CA SER A 149 -17.38 -4.78 4.58
C SER A 149 -16.66 -3.45 4.34
N LEU A 150 -15.99 -2.92 5.37
CA LEU A 150 -15.29 -1.63 5.32
C LEU A 150 -14.13 -1.66 6.34
N LEU A 151 -13.03 -2.29 5.95
CA LEU A 151 -11.90 -2.61 6.82
C LEU A 151 -11.18 -1.37 7.39
N SER A 152 -11.22 -0.26 6.65
CA SER A 152 -10.68 1.03 7.09
C SER A 152 -11.46 1.67 8.26
N ARG A 153 -12.66 1.15 8.58
CA ARG A 153 -13.60 1.77 9.53
C ARG A 153 -14.07 0.80 10.59
N PRO A 154 -13.18 0.47 11.54
CA PRO A 154 -13.49 -0.47 12.62
C PRO A 154 -14.42 0.12 13.68
N VAL A 155 -14.77 -0.69 14.66
CA VAL A 155 -15.39 -0.25 15.91
C VAL A 155 -14.29 0.08 16.92
N VAL A 156 -14.36 1.25 17.53
CA VAL A 156 -13.41 1.74 18.55
C VAL A 156 -14.16 1.98 19.85
N MET A 157 -13.61 1.45 20.95
CA MET A 157 -14.09 1.74 22.31
C MET A 157 -13.11 2.73 22.95
N THR A 158 -13.63 3.88 23.39
CA THR A 158 -12.82 4.90 24.06
C THR A 158 -12.54 4.54 25.50
N ASP A 159 -11.54 5.21 26.10
CA ASP A 159 -11.18 5.04 27.51
C ASP A 159 -12.33 5.45 28.45
N LYS A 160 -13.27 6.26 27.96
CA LYS A 160 -14.51 6.65 28.69
C LYS A 160 -15.63 5.61 28.59
N GLY A 161 -15.42 4.50 27.87
CA GLY A 161 -16.41 3.45 27.65
C GLY A 161 -17.39 3.73 26.52
N THR A 162 -17.23 4.82 25.77
CA THR A 162 -18.05 5.10 24.58
C THR A 162 -17.59 4.24 23.41
N THR A 163 -18.53 3.62 22.69
CA THR A 163 -18.23 2.82 21.51
C THR A 163 -18.64 3.55 20.23
N TYR A 164 -17.70 3.71 19.30
CA TYR A 164 -17.91 4.29 18.00
C TYR A 164 -17.79 3.23 16.90
N ASP A 165 -18.88 2.99 16.17
CA ASP A 165 -18.86 2.22 14.93
C ASP A 165 -18.53 3.19 13.77
N LEU A 166 -17.27 3.24 13.36
CA LEU A 166 -16.80 4.19 12.35
C LEU A 166 -17.41 3.92 10.98
N SER A 167 -17.94 2.73 10.71
CA SER A 167 -18.63 2.42 9.46
C SER A 167 -20.00 3.11 9.35
N LYS A 168 -20.57 3.56 10.46
CA LYS A 168 -21.87 4.26 10.52
C LYS A 168 -21.73 5.77 10.67
N ASP A 169 -20.60 6.26 11.20
CA ASP A 169 -20.36 7.70 11.36
C ASP A 169 -19.11 8.13 10.56
N PHE A 170 -19.32 8.59 9.34
CA PHE A 170 -18.25 9.04 8.43
C PHE A 170 -17.61 10.39 8.83
N ARG A 171 -18.13 11.09 9.83
CA ARG A 171 -17.53 12.30 10.38
C ARG A 171 -16.33 11.96 11.30
N MET A 172 -16.30 10.73 11.81
CA MET A 172 -15.23 10.23 12.68
C MET A 172 -14.21 9.43 11.89
N SER A 173 -12.93 9.53 12.25
CA SER A 173 -11.85 8.73 11.64
C SER A 173 -10.76 8.43 12.67
N ILE A 174 -9.94 7.41 12.38
CA ILE A 174 -8.68 7.17 13.11
C ILE A 174 -7.61 8.07 12.49
N GLU A 175 -7.01 8.92 13.34
CA GLU A 175 -5.95 9.85 12.92
C GLU A 175 -4.57 9.23 13.01
N ALA A 176 -4.31 8.48 14.09
CA ALA A 176 -3.02 7.88 14.38
C ALA A 176 -3.15 6.61 15.23
N LEU A 177 -2.13 5.76 15.19
CA LEU A 177 -1.85 4.75 16.20
C LEU A 177 -1.09 5.44 17.35
N ILE A 178 -1.30 4.99 18.58
CA ILE A 178 -0.65 5.49 19.80
C ILE A 178 0.31 4.43 20.32
#